data_c845c464f82543386b4918dc2d40634f
#
_entry.id   c845c464f82543386b4918dc2d40634f
#
_cell.length_a   1.000
_cell.length_b   1.000
_cell.length_c   1.000
_cell.angle_alpha   90.00
_cell.angle_beta   90.00
_cell.angle_gamma   90.00
#
_symmetry.space_group_name_H-M   'P 1'
#
loop_
_entity.id
_entity.type
_entity.pdbx_description
1 polymer ?
#
loop_
_entity_poly.entity_id
_entity_poly.type
_entity_poly.pdbx_seq_one_letter_code
_entity_poly.pdbx_strand_id
1 'polypeptide(L)'
;MIIQDEKQLLGYDVAVSISNQLRKQIKGGEEADDGATFKPKGKELSRGCQEACKGGGWICIYLSRVCNRKCHFCPQYREAPNVNAADWPPFENSPTIEKLKRYSLTLKNDIKGISFSGGEPFQQLERTPEGFPGIYEWLDAINEIKWNKKPYLWIYTNGDFVTEDNVTKLVDKGIQEIRFDLAASDYNSKTLKKMEMVRKKVDKLAVEVPVLGWQLDELIGSLKRLEDIGVDYLNLHELQMTNFNWDYLTSTGLVDYRLVYSISQDKINPNWQYYLPSLIDIYTVIRYIDDNNIDIIYNDCGSRNYRLQSISMKYLNLKTMKKDRKLETWEEHLENMKKVNWIP
;
A
#
# COMPACT_ATOMS: atom_id res chain seq x y z
N MET A 1 9.05 -22.99 -5.50
CA MET A 1 10.28 -22.98 -6.37
C MET A 1 10.27 -21.68 -7.12
N ILE A 2 11.12 -20.72 -6.74
CA ILE A 2 11.25 -19.46 -7.49
C ILE A 2 11.71 -19.86 -8.89
N ILE A 3 11.04 -19.33 -9.93
CA ILE A 3 11.60 -19.45 -11.28
C ILE A 3 12.91 -18.67 -11.26
N GLN A 4 14.01 -19.40 -11.12
CA GLN A 4 15.37 -18.86 -11.12
C GLN A 4 15.84 -18.49 -12.54
N ASP A 5 15.03 -18.81 -13.55
CA ASP A 5 15.35 -18.51 -14.95
C ASP A 5 14.75 -17.17 -15.34
N GLU A 6 15.47 -16.08 -15.02
CA GLU A 6 15.12 -14.70 -15.38
C GLU A 6 14.85 -14.50 -16.90
N LYS A 7 15.25 -15.48 -17.72
CA LYS A 7 15.03 -15.48 -19.17
C LYS A 7 13.60 -15.79 -19.59
N GLN A 8 12.74 -16.23 -18.65
CA GLN A 8 11.33 -16.58 -18.95
C GLN A 8 10.33 -15.52 -18.54
N LEU A 9 10.72 -14.51 -17.78
CA LEU A 9 9.82 -13.43 -17.38
C LEU A 9 9.72 -12.36 -18.46
N LEU A 10 8.55 -11.72 -18.56
CA LEU A 10 8.36 -10.56 -19.41
C LEU A 10 9.23 -9.39 -18.93
N GLY A 11 9.73 -8.59 -19.88
CA GLY A 11 10.44 -7.36 -19.54
C GLY A 11 9.51 -6.30 -18.94
N TYR A 12 10.02 -5.52 -18.01
CA TYR A 12 9.28 -4.40 -17.41
C TYR A 12 8.83 -3.36 -18.46
N ASP A 13 9.64 -3.17 -19.50
CA ASP A 13 9.35 -2.30 -20.64
C ASP A 13 8.07 -2.68 -21.39
N VAL A 14 7.74 -3.98 -21.44
CA VAL A 14 6.47 -4.47 -22.00
C VAL A 14 5.30 -3.95 -21.18
N ALA A 15 5.35 -4.09 -19.85
CA ALA A 15 4.31 -3.60 -18.94
C ALA A 15 4.16 -2.08 -19.04
N VAL A 16 5.28 -1.35 -19.09
CA VAL A 16 5.30 0.11 -19.29
C VAL A 16 4.64 0.50 -20.61
N SER A 17 4.98 -0.18 -21.71
CA SER A 17 4.41 0.10 -23.03
C SER A 17 2.89 -0.12 -23.05
N ILE A 18 2.42 -1.25 -22.47
CA ILE A 18 1.00 -1.57 -22.39
C ILE A 18 0.26 -0.53 -21.56
N SER A 19 0.76 -0.20 -20.37
CA SER A 19 0.13 0.80 -19.52
C SER A 19 0.03 2.18 -20.20
N ASN A 20 1.08 2.61 -20.93
CA ASN A 20 1.05 3.86 -21.68
C ASN A 20 -0.02 3.87 -22.78
N GLN A 21 -0.26 2.74 -23.45
CA GLN A 21 -1.31 2.63 -24.45
C GLN A 21 -2.70 2.69 -23.82
N LEU A 22 -2.90 2.03 -22.69
CA LEU A 22 -4.17 2.00 -21.96
C LEU A 22 -4.53 3.37 -21.39
N ARG A 23 -3.56 4.07 -20.79
CA ARG A 23 -3.72 5.45 -20.26
C ARG A 23 -4.23 6.42 -21.31
N LYS A 24 -3.71 6.35 -22.54
CA LYS A 24 -4.14 7.21 -23.66
C LYS A 24 -5.63 7.07 -24.04
N GLN A 25 -6.26 5.97 -23.65
CA GLN A 25 -7.67 5.72 -23.93
C GLN A 25 -8.61 6.31 -22.87
N ILE A 26 -8.09 6.78 -21.75
CA ILE A 26 -8.86 7.30 -20.63
C ILE A 26 -8.77 8.83 -20.64
N LYS A 27 -9.88 9.49 -20.99
CA LYS A 27 -9.92 10.95 -21.19
C LYS A 27 -9.91 11.74 -19.89
N GLY A 28 -10.54 11.19 -18.84
CA GLY A 28 -10.63 11.81 -17.51
C GLY A 28 -9.41 11.64 -16.65
N GLY A 29 -8.40 10.87 -17.11
CA GLY A 29 -7.17 10.62 -16.37
C GLY A 29 -6.00 11.51 -16.75
N GLU A 30 -5.04 11.61 -15.85
CA GLU A 30 -3.75 12.28 -16.08
C GLU A 30 -2.59 11.52 -15.42
N GLU A 31 -1.42 11.65 -16.01
CA GLU A 31 -0.16 11.16 -15.42
C GLU A 31 0.36 12.16 -14.38
N ALA A 32 0.94 11.63 -13.31
CA ALA A 32 1.64 12.39 -12.28
C ALA A 32 2.92 11.63 -11.86
N ASP A 33 3.77 12.30 -11.07
CA ASP A 33 4.99 11.71 -10.52
C ASP A 33 5.90 11.10 -11.61
N ASP A 34 6.13 11.86 -12.68
CA ASP A 34 6.92 11.42 -13.85
C ASP A 34 6.41 10.13 -14.50
N GLY A 35 5.09 9.98 -14.59
CA GLY A 35 4.44 8.82 -15.17
C GLY A 35 4.35 7.61 -14.23
N ALA A 36 4.85 7.71 -12.99
CA ALA A 36 4.70 6.63 -12.00
C ALA A 36 3.26 6.46 -11.54
N THR A 37 2.44 7.51 -11.62
CA THR A 37 1.06 7.55 -11.16
C THR A 37 0.10 7.86 -12.31
N PHE A 38 -1.10 7.31 -12.24
CA PHE A 38 -2.22 7.71 -13.09
C PHE A 38 -3.46 7.92 -12.20
N LYS A 39 -4.10 9.09 -12.31
CA LYS A 39 -5.18 9.54 -11.44
C LYS A 39 -6.20 10.38 -12.19
N PRO A 40 -7.39 10.67 -11.63
CA PRO A 40 -8.34 11.58 -12.26
C PRO A 40 -7.74 12.98 -12.42
N LYS A 41 -7.99 13.59 -13.57
CA LYS A 41 -7.45 14.90 -13.94
C LYS A 41 -7.89 15.98 -12.95
N GLY A 42 -6.92 16.75 -12.45
CA GLY A 42 -7.16 17.85 -11.51
C GLY A 42 -7.59 17.44 -10.11
N LYS A 43 -7.62 16.13 -9.78
CA LYS A 43 -7.91 15.63 -8.43
C LYS A 43 -6.62 15.37 -7.65
N GLU A 44 -6.67 15.59 -6.34
CA GLU A 44 -5.56 15.31 -5.44
C GLU A 44 -5.71 13.92 -4.81
N LEU A 45 -4.62 13.17 -4.75
CA LEU A 45 -4.58 11.90 -4.07
C LEU A 45 -4.57 12.10 -2.54
N SER A 46 -4.79 11.01 -1.80
CA SER A 46 -4.59 11.00 -0.35
C SER A 46 -3.24 11.58 0.03
N ARG A 47 -3.21 12.38 1.11
CA ARG A 47 -1.96 12.90 1.67
C ARG A 47 -0.97 11.78 2.01
N GLY A 48 -1.47 10.63 2.47
CA GLY A 48 -0.65 9.44 2.69
C GLY A 48 0.05 8.96 1.43
N CYS A 49 -0.65 8.95 0.29
CA CYS A 49 -0.06 8.60 -1.00
C CYS A 49 0.89 9.68 -1.52
N GLN A 50 0.45 10.95 -1.53
CA GLN A 50 1.15 12.04 -2.21
C GLN A 50 2.32 12.58 -1.39
N GLU A 51 2.08 12.97 -0.12
CA GLU A 51 3.10 13.59 0.72
C GLU A 51 4.08 12.54 1.31
N ALA A 52 3.58 11.38 1.72
CA ALA A 52 4.38 10.40 2.44
C ALA A 52 4.95 9.30 1.51
N CYS A 53 4.09 8.50 0.90
CA CYS A 53 4.50 7.33 0.13
C CYS A 53 5.38 7.72 -1.07
N LYS A 54 5.00 8.75 -1.84
CA LYS A 54 5.72 9.26 -3.00
C LYS A 54 6.66 10.41 -2.69
N GLY A 55 6.38 11.13 -1.61
CA GLY A 55 7.14 12.32 -1.21
C GLY A 55 8.33 12.07 -0.30
N GLY A 56 8.78 10.83 -0.14
CA GLY A 56 10.03 10.49 0.57
C GLY A 56 9.95 10.50 2.10
N GLY A 57 8.75 10.51 2.69
CA GLY A 57 8.59 10.66 4.13
C GLY A 57 7.70 9.62 4.81
N TRP A 58 7.62 8.41 4.29
CA TRP A 58 6.74 7.35 4.79
C TRP A 58 7.44 6.37 5.73
N ILE A 59 6.82 6.14 6.88
CA ILE A 59 7.13 5.02 7.77
C ILE A 59 5.93 4.07 7.81
N CYS A 60 6.13 2.82 7.42
CA CYS A 60 5.16 1.75 7.64
C CYS A 60 5.50 1.02 8.93
N ILE A 61 4.61 1.07 9.91
CA ILE A 61 4.67 0.25 11.10
C ILE A 61 3.99 -1.08 10.77
N TYR A 62 4.82 -2.08 10.49
CA TYR A 62 4.35 -3.42 10.26
C TYR A 62 4.21 -4.14 11.61
N LEU A 63 2.98 -4.31 12.06
CA LEU A 63 2.68 -4.82 13.40
C LEU A 63 3.00 -6.31 13.53
N SER A 64 2.45 -7.12 12.62
CA SER A 64 2.65 -8.57 12.62
C SER A 64 2.18 -9.24 11.33
N ARG A 65 2.30 -10.57 11.32
CA ARG A 65 1.69 -11.45 10.30
C ARG A 65 0.36 -12.04 10.76
N VAL A 66 -0.07 -11.74 11.98
CA VAL A 66 -1.33 -12.26 12.52
C VAL A 66 -2.50 -11.70 11.74
N CYS A 67 -3.30 -12.59 11.16
CA CYS A 67 -4.48 -12.26 10.38
C CYS A 67 -5.52 -13.39 10.51
N ASN A 68 -6.77 -13.00 10.61
CA ASN A 68 -7.88 -13.96 10.64
C ASN A 68 -8.21 -14.53 9.24
N ARG A 69 -7.65 -13.93 8.17
CA ARG A 69 -7.91 -14.34 6.79
C ARG A 69 -6.69 -15.02 6.15
N LYS A 70 -6.97 -15.86 5.15
CA LYS A 70 -5.95 -16.59 4.37
C LYS A 70 -6.13 -16.26 2.88
N CYS A 71 -6.02 -14.98 2.54
CA CYS A 71 -6.17 -14.53 1.15
C CYS A 71 -5.10 -15.14 0.25
N HIS A 72 -5.51 -15.80 -0.84
CA HIS A 72 -4.59 -16.49 -1.74
C HIS A 72 -3.68 -15.56 -2.52
N PHE A 73 -4.07 -14.31 -2.67
CA PHE A 73 -3.28 -13.26 -3.30
C PHE A 73 -2.30 -12.57 -2.35
N CYS A 74 -2.41 -12.78 -1.03
CA CYS A 74 -1.58 -12.08 -0.05
C CYS A 74 -0.10 -12.35 -0.32
N PRO A 75 0.74 -11.30 -0.47
CA PRO A 75 2.16 -11.45 -0.71
C PRO A 75 2.96 -11.85 0.54
N GLN A 76 2.30 -12.01 1.70
CA GLN A 76 2.90 -12.31 2.98
C GLN A 76 2.83 -13.80 3.31
N TYR A 77 3.71 -14.25 4.22
CA TYR A 77 3.77 -15.62 4.69
C TYR A 77 2.49 -16.02 5.45
N ARG A 78 1.92 -17.20 5.12
CA ARG A 78 0.59 -17.62 5.58
C ARG A 78 0.59 -18.65 6.72
N GLU A 79 1.73 -19.31 6.96
CA GLU A 79 1.75 -20.50 7.82
C GLU A 79 1.72 -20.22 9.31
N ALA A 80 1.28 -19.04 9.74
CA ALA A 80 1.29 -18.80 11.17
C ALA A 80 -0.06 -18.33 11.70
N PRO A 81 -1.03 -19.23 11.91
CA PRO A 81 -2.09 -18.96 12.87
C PRO A 81 -1.55 -18.77 14.29
N ASN A 82 -0.33 -19.22 14.55
CA ASN A 82 0.39 -19.12 15.83
C ASN A 82 1.82 -18.65 15.57
N VAL A 83 2.00 -17.41 15.12
CA VAL A 83 3.33 -16.80 15.13
C VAL A 83 3.72 -16.62 16.59
N ASN A 84 4.71 -17.39 17.06
CA ASN A 84 5.31 -17.19 18.36
C ASN A 84 5.86 -15.77 18.42
N ALA A 85 5.76 -15.12 19.57
CA ALA A 85 6.35 -13.82 19.85
C ALA A 85 7.83 -13.72 19.45
N ALA A 86 8.56 -14.84 19.43
CA ALA A 86 9.93 -14.95 18.98
C ALA A 86 10.15 -14.59 17.50
N ASP A 87 9.10 -14.65 16.67
CA ASP A 87 9.15 -14.25 15.26
C ASP A 87 8.84 -12.74 15.04
N TRP A 88 8.77 -11.98 16.10
CA TRP A 88 8.53 -10.55 16.12
C TRP A 88 9.77 -9.72 16.45
N PRO A 89 9.98 -8.64 15.73
CA PRO A 89 9.36 -8.24 14.47
C PRO A 89 9.95 -9.09 13.35
N PRO A 90 9.13 -9.68 12.49
CA PRO A 90 9.60 -10.55 11.40
C PRO A 90 10.46 -9.83 10.38
N PHE A 91 10.56 -8.51 10.47
CA PHE A 91 11.42 -7.69 9.64
C PHE A 91 12.43 -6.96 10.53
N GLU A 92 13.71 -7.20 10.29
CA GLU A 92 14.83 -6.52 10.97
C GLU A 92 14.74 -4.99 10.92
N ASN A 93 13.97 -4.46 9.97
CA ASN A 93 13.79 -3.02 9.75
C ASN A 93 12.47 -2.45 10.28
N SER A 94 11.61 -3.22 10.94
CA SER A 94 10.40 -2.67 11.54
C SER A 94 10.76 -1.67 12.64
N PRO A 95 10.17 -0.47 12.64
CA PRO A 95 10.45 0.50 13.70
C PRO A 95 9.93 -0.02 15.04
N THR A 96 10.66 0.26 16.12
CA THR A 96 10.15 0.18 17.49
C THR A 96 9.75 1.58 17.95
N ILE A 97 8.96 1.69 19.01
CA ILE A 97 8.57 3.00 19.59
C ILE A 97 9.83 3.81 19.92
N GLU A 98 10.86 3.19 20.53
CA GLU A 98 12.13 3.82 20.86
C GLU A 98 12.88 4.27 19.59
N LYS A 99 12.85 3.45 18.55
CA LYS A 99 13.48 3.78 17.27
C LYS A 99 12.76 4.94 16.59
N LEU A 100 11.41 4.96 16.62
CA LEU A 100 10.61 6.07 16.11
C LEU A 100 10.91 7.37 16.89
N LYS A 101 10.91 7.33 18.23
CA LYS A 101 11.26 8.47 19.09
C LYS A 101 12.67 8.98 18.76
N ARG A 102 13.64 8.11 18.58
CA ARG A 102 15.00 8.48 18.17
C ARG A 102 15.06 9.11 16.78
N TYR A 103 14.32 8.54 15.80
CA TYR A 103 14.27 9.11 14.46
C TYR A 103 13.62 10.49 14.43
N SER A 104 12.60 10.71 15.25
CA SER A 104 11.93 12.01 15.33
C SER A 104 12.85 13.13 15.80
N LEU A 105 13.93 12.85 16.55
CA LEU A 105 14.90 13.86 16.96
C LEU A 105 15.65 14.48 15.77
N THR A 106 15.91 13.71 14.73
CA THR A 106 16.70 14.11 13.55
C THR A 106 15.87 14.29 12.30
N LEU A 107 14.74 13.57 12.17
CA LEU A 107 13.93 13.48 10.96
C LEU A 107 12.52 14.04 11.11
N LYS A 108 12.26 14.84 12.14
CA LYS A 108 10.91 15.39 12.42
C LYS A 108 10.31 16.25 11.29
N ASN A 109 11.13 16.71 10.35
CA ASN A 109 10.70 17.43 9.16
C ASN A 109 10.53 16.52 7.94
N ASP A 110 11.16 15.35 7.96
CA ASP A 110 11.21 14.42 6.83
C ASP A 110 10.12 13.35 6.94
N ILE A 111 9.69 13.00 8.16
CA ILE A 111 8.60 12.04 8.37
C ILE A 111 7.28 12.74 8.10
N LYS A 112 6.67 12.46 6.96
CA LYS A 112 5.42 13.09 6.49
C LYS A 112 4.19 12.24 6.76
N GLY A 113 4.36 10.92 6.88
CA GLY A 113 3.28 10.00 7.17
C GLY A 113 3.72 8.71 7.83
N ILE A 114 2.82 8.17 8.65
CA ILE A 114 3.00 6.89 9.34
C ILE A 114 1.75 6.05 9.12
N SER A 115 1.96 4.81 8.67
CA SER A 115 0.88 3.84 8.50
C SER A 115 1.03 2.64 9.42
N PHE A 116 -0.11 2.01 9.71
CA PHE A 116 -0.19 0.75 10.43
C PHE A 116 -0.66 -0.34 9.47
N SER A 117 0.19 -1.35 9.27
CA SER A 117 -0.04 -2.48 8.38
C SER A 117 0.43 -3.79 9.02
N GLY A 118 0.36 -4.87 8.28
CA GLY A 118 0.76 -6.21 8.76
C GLY A 118 -0.22 -7.27 8.30
N GLY A 119 -0.57 -8.19 9.17
CA GLY A 119 -1.67 -9.14 8.95
C GLY A 119 -3.03 -8.41 8.94
N GLU A 120 -3.72 -8.42 10.10
CA GLU A 120 -4.91 -7.57 10.31
C GLU A 120 -4.64 -6.60 11.47
N PRO A 121 -4.39 -5.32 11.19
CA PRO A 121 -4.07 -4.33 12.21
C PRO A 121 -5.14 -4.18 13.31
N PHE A 122 -6.42 -4.30 12.98
CA PHE A 122 -7.49 -4.19 13.98
C PHE A 122 -7.55 -5.38 14.97
N GLN A 123 -6.79 -6.44 14.75
CA GLN A 123 -6.55 -7.48 15.77
C GLN A 123 -5.51 -7.08 16.82
N GLN A 124 -4.79 -5.96 16.59
CA GLN A 124 -3.62 -5.58 17.37
C GLN A 124 -3.73 -4.14 17.89
N LEU A 125 -4.93 -3.74 18.28
CA LEU A 125 -5.20 -2.41 18.83
C LEU A 125 -4.58 -2.23 20.21
N GLU A 126 -4.66 -3.26 21.05
CA GLU A 126 -4.11 -3.30 22.39
C GLU A 126 -2.75 -4.03 22.40
N ARG A 127 -2.01 -3.89 23.50
CA ARG A 127 -0.75 -4.63 23.73
C ARG A 127 -1.01 -6.14 23.66
N THR A 128 -0.13 -6.85 22.95
CA THR A 128 -0.23 -8.30 22.85
C THR A 128 0.11 -8.98 24.17
N PRO A 129 -0.37 -10.22 24.43
CA PRO A 129 0.00 -10.98 25.62
C PRO A 129 1.51 -11.17 25.80
N GLU A 130 2.26 -11.21 24.68
CA GLU A 130 3.72 -11.33 24.66
C GLU A 130 4.44 -9.99 24.94
N GLY A 131 3.69 -8.90 25.13
CA GLY A 131 4.21 -7.61 25.51
C GLY A 131 4.57 -6.68 24.36
N PHE A 132 4.23 -7.00 23.11
CA PHE A 132 4.43 -6.09 21.99
C PHE A 132 3.41 -4.95 22.01
N PRO A 133 3.83 -3.70 21.69
CA PRO A 133 2.94 -2.56 21.73
C PRO A 133 1.83 -2.68 20.68
N GLY A 134 0.60 -2.42 21.10
CA GLY A 134 -0.55 -2.30 20.23
C GLY A 134 -0.62 -0.93 19.53
N ILE A 135 -1.55 -0.77 18.59
CA ILE A 135 -1.70 0.47 17.83
C ILE A 135 -1.96 1.66 18.74
N TYR A 136 -2.74 1.51 19.80
CA TYR A 136 -3.03 2.61 20.71
C TYR A 136 -1.77 3.14 21.39
N GLU A 137 -0.84 2.26 21.80
CA GLU A 137 0.45 2.66 22.37
C GLU A 137 1.35 3.36 21.35
N TRP A 138 1.33 2.88 20.11
CA TRP A 138 2.04 3.56 19.02
C TRP A 138 1.50 4.96 18.80
N LEU A 139 0.18 5.14 18.78
CA LEU A 139 -0.47 6.44 18.59
C LEU A 139 -0.16 7.38 19.76
N ASP A 140 -0.18 6.87 20.99
CA ASP A 140 0.21 7.65 22.16
C ASP A 140 1.66 8.11 22.06
N ALA A 141 2.57 7.21 21.70
CA ALA A 141 3.98 7.55 21.50
C ALA A 141 4.20 8.58 20.37
N ILE A 142 3.44 8.47 19.26
CA ILE A 142 3.47 9.44 18.17
C ILE A 142 2.98 10.81 18.65
N ASN A 143 1.93 10.84 19.47
CA ASN A 143 1.36 12.08 20.01
C ASN A 143 2.26 12.77 21.03
N GLU A 144 3.10 12.04 21.74
CA GLU A 144 4.11 12.60 22.67
C GLU A 144 5.28 13.31 21.95
N ILE A 145 5.52 12.96 20.67
CA ILE A 145 6.63 13.55 19.91
C ILE A 145 6.28 15.00 19.50
N LYS A 146 7.20 15.92 19.76
CA LYS A 146 7.08 17.33 19.33
C LYS A 146 7.45 17.47 17.84
N TRP A 147 6.49 17.16 16.97
CA TRP A 147 6.63 17.33 15.53
C TRP A 147 6.60 18.81 15.13
N ASN A 148 7.33 19.20 14.09
CA ASN A 148 7.14 20.50 13.45
C ASN A 148 5.84 20.55 12.65
N LYS A 149 5.58 19.50 11.86
CA LYS A 149 4.30 19.19 11.22
C LYS A 149 3.97 17.74 11.56
N LYS A 150 2.83 17.50 12.24
CA LYS A 150 2.43 16.15 12.63
C LYS A 150 2.29 15.28 11.38
N PRO A 151 2.85 14.06 11.36
CA PRO A 151 2.69 13.12 10.24
C PRO A 151 1.22 12.79 9.98
N TYR A 152 0.88 12.52 8.73
CA TYR A 152 -0.41 11.97 8.35
C TYR A 152 -0.50 10.51 8.78
N LEU A 153 -1.58 10.12 9.46
CA LEU A 153 -1.73 8.80 10.06
C LEU A 153 -2.85 8.02 9.37
N TRP A 154 -2.55 6.80 8.91
CA TRP A 154 -3.55 5.91 8.33
C TRP A 154 -3.33 4.45 8.72
N ILE A 155 -4.38 3.65 8.58
CA ILE A 155 -4.42 2.24 8.94
C ILE A 155 -5.11 1.42 7.86
N TYR A 156 -4.62 0.20 7.66
CA TYR A 156 -5.22 -0.78 6.77
C TYR A 156 -6.08 -1.78 7.52
N THR A 157 -7.08 -2.37 6.84
CA THR A 157 -7.91 -3.42 7.43
C THR A 157 -8.65 -4.26 6.37
N ASN A 158 -8.90 -5.53 6.66
CA ASN A 158 -9.84 -6.36 5.92
C ASN A 158 -11.32 -6.15 6.38
N GLY A 159 -11.55 -5.31 7.38
CA GLY A 159 -12.86 -4.92 7.89
C GLY A 159 -13.46 -5.85 8.94
N ASP A 160 -12.92 -7.04 9.18
CA ASP A 160 -13.60 -8.02 10.07
C ASP A 160 -13.72 -7.54 11.52
N PHE A 161 -12.69 -6.92 12.05
CA PHE A 161 -12.63 -6.45 13.45
C PHE A 161 -13.01 -4.97 13.62
N VAL A 162 -13.42 -4.31 12.56
CA VAL A 162 -13.86 -2.91 12.62
C VAL A 162 -15.17 -2.81 13.37
N THR A 163 -15.18 -1.99 14.43
CA THR A 163 -16.36 -1.63 15.26
C THR A 163 -16.42 -0.12 15.43
N GLU A 164 -17.59 0.38 15.82
CA GLU A 164 -17.76 1.82 16.04
C GLU A 164 -16.85 2.35 17.15
N ASP A 165 -16.68 1.58 18.23
CA ASP A 165 -15.86 1.95 19.39
C ASP A 165 -14.38 2.05 19.00
N ASN A 166 -13.83 1.03 18.32
CA ASN A 166 -12.42 1.06 17.99
C ASN A 166 -12.09 2.12 16.91
N VAL A 167 -12.99 2.40 15.97
CA VAL A 167 -12.82 3.50 15.01
C VAL A 167 -12.83 4.84 15.74
N THR A 168 -13.76 5.06 16.67
CA THR A 168 -13.80 6.30 17.48
C THR A 168 -12.48 6.51 18.23
N LYS A 169 -12.00 5.48 18.95
CA LYS A 169 -10.71 5.55 19.66
C LYS A 169 -9.53 5.83 18.75
N LEU A 170 -9.48 5.22 17.55
CA LEU A 170 -8.41 5.46 16.58
C LEU A 170 -8.41 6.90 16.06
N VAL A 171 -9.59 7.43 15.73
CA VAL A 171 -9.76 8.81 15.26
C VAL A 171 -9.40 9.80 16.36
N ASP A 172 -9.86 9.60 17.60
CA ASP A 172 -9.53 10.44 18.76
C ASP A 172 -8.01 10.47 19.02
N LYS A 173 -7.30 9.37 18.74
CA LYS A 173 -5.85 9.27 18.82
C LYS A 173 -5.11 9.81 17.59
N GLY A 174 -5.84 10.23 16.55
CA GLY A 174 -5.30 10.96 15.39
C GLY A 174 -5.18 10.19 14.10
N ILE A 175 -5.79 9.02 13.96
CA ILE A 175 -5.94 8.36 12.64
C ILE A 175 -6.86 9.22 11.78
N GLN A 176 -6.39 9.56 10.58
CA GLN A 176 -7.05 10.45 9.63
C GLN A 176 -7.65 9.69 8.45
N GLU A 177 -7.11 8.51 8.11
CA GLU A 177 -7.56 7.71 6.98
C GLU A 177 -7.60 6.22 7.35
N ILE A 178 -8.69 5.55 6.95
CA ILE A 178 -8.83 4.09 7.07
C ILE A 178 -8.95 3.51 5.67
N ARG A 179 -8.13 2.52 5.36
CA ARG A 179 -8.05 1.84 4.06
C ARG A 179 -8.54 0.40 4.17
N PHE A 180 -9.59 0.08 3.43
CA PHE A 180 -10.16 -1.25 3.39
C PHE A 180 -9.62 -2.06 2.22
N ASP A 181 -9.17 -3.29 2.51
CA ASP A 181 -8.93 -4.32 1.49
C ASP A 181 -10.22 -5.11 1.28
N LEU A 182 -10.99 -4.73 0.26
CA LEU A 182 -12.25 -5.39 -0.06
C LEU A 182 -12.03 -6.75 -0.76
N ALA A 183 -10.94 -6.94 -1.47
CA ALA A 183 -10.60 -8.21 -2.08
C ALA A 183 -10.42 -9.31 -1.02
N ALA A 184 -9.90 -8.95 0.17
CA ALA A 184 -9.82 -9.87 1.30
C ALA A 184 -11.18 -10.31 1.83
N SER A 185 -12.25 -9.56 1.58
CA SER A 185 -13.61 -9.85 2.04
C SER A 185 -14.57 -10.26 0.93
N ASP A 186 -14.06 -10.55 -0.27
CA ASP A 186 -14.86 -10.87 -1.46
C ASP A 186 -15.96 -9.83 -1.70
N TYR A 187 -15.67 -8.55 -1.47
CA TYR A 187 -16.57 -7.40 -1.65
C TYR A 187 -17.94 -7.56 -0.96
N ASN A 188 -18.00 -8.33 0.14
CA ASN A 188 -19.26 -8.68 0.77
C ASN A 188 -19.98 -7.48 1.42
N SER A 189 -21.31 -7.57 1.49
CA SER A 189 -22.17 -6.51 2.00
C SER A 189 -21.94 -6.17 3.48
N LYS A 190 -21.41 -7.10 4.29
CA LYS A 190 -21.09 -6.87 5.71
C LYS A 190 -19.94 -5.88 5.86
N THR A 191 -18.89 -6.03 5.04
CA THR A 191 -17.76 -5.10 5.03
C THR A 191 -18.20 -3.73 4.53
N LEU A 192 -19.00 -3.66 3.44
CA LEU A 192 -19.54 -2.40 2.93
C LEU A 192 -20.38 -1.63 3.98
N LYS A 193 -21.21 -2.32 4.76
CA LYS A 193 -21.96 -1.70 5.88
C LYS A 193 -21.03 -1.15 6.97
N LYS A 194 -19.91 -1.80 7.25
CA LYS A 194 -18.90 -1.27 8.18
C LYS A 194 -18.23 0.00 7.62
N MET A 195 -17.97 0.06 6.31
CA MET A 195 -17.44 1.26 5.67
C MET A 195 -18.42 2.46 5.78
N GLU A 196 -19.73 2.23 5.67
CA GLU A 196 -20.74 3.27 5.91
C GLU A 196 -20.68 3.84 7.33
N MET A 197 -20.45 2.98 8.33
CA MET A 197 -20.26 3.41 9.71
C MET A 197 -18.96 4.18 9.88
N VAL A 198 -17.87 3.68 9.30
CA VAL A 198 -16.54 4.33 9.36
C VAL A 198 -16.57 5.70 8.70
N ARG A 199 -17.26 5.86 7.54
CA ARG A 199 -17.35 7.14 6.80
C ARG A 199 -17.87 8.29 7.67
N LYS A 200 -18.74 7.99 8.63
CA LYS A 200 -19.32 8.99 9.53
C LYS A 200 -18.36 9.52 10.60
N LYS A 201 -17.20 8.90 10.74
CA LYS A 201 -16.24 9.15 11.84
C LYS A 201 -14.87 9.58 11.39
N VAL A 202 -14.41 9.12 10.23
CA VAL A 202 -13.05 9.34 9.75
C VAL A 202 -13.01 10.46 8.70
N ASP A 203 -11.93 11.23 8.67
CA ASP A 203 -11.76 12.30 7.67
C ASP A 203 -11.71 11.74 6.25
N LYS A 204 -10.97 10.65 6.05
CA LYS A 204 -10.77 10.01 4.77
C LYS A 204 -11.01 8.50 4.84
N LEU A 205 -11.80 8.02 3.88
CA LEU A 205 -12.09 6.61 3.69
C LEU A 205 -11.54 6.17 2.35
N ALA A 206 -10.72 5.12 2.35
CA ALA A 206 -10.14 4.58 1.13
C ALA A 206 -10.40 3.08 0.98
N VAL A 207 -10.38 2.63 -0.25
CA VAL A 207 -10.25 1.23 -0.64
C VAL A 207 -8.86 1.05 -1.23
N GLU A 208 -8.16 0.02 -0.78
CA GLU A 208 -6.84 -0.34 -1.29
C GLU A 208 -6.80 -1.84 -1.53
N VAL A 209 -6.81 -2.22 -2.81
CA VAL A 209 -7.01 -3.61 -3.23
C VAL A 209 -6.07 -4.01 -4.35
N PRO A 210 -5.59 -5.27 -4.35
CA PRO A 210 -5.06 -5.86 -5.57
C PRO A 210 -6.21 -6.07 -6.56
N VAL A 211 -5.98 -5.75 -7.82
CA VAL A 211 -6.96 -6.03 -8.88
C VAL A 211 -6.74 -7.45 -9.35
N LEU A 212 -7.73 -8.30 -9.08
CA LEU A 212 -7.67 -9.73 -9.31
C LEU A 212 -8.67 -10.11 -10.40
N GLY A 213 -8.21 -10.70 -11.50
CA GLY A 213 -9.07 -11.05 -12.62
C GLY A 213 -10.26 -11.91 -12.23
N TRP A 214 -10.11 -12.78 -11.22
CA TRP A 214 -11.19 -13.63 -10.70
C TRP A 214 -12.15 -12.94 -9.71
N GLN A 215 -11.93 -11.66 -9.42
CA GLN A 215 -12.82 -10.79 -8.62
C GLN A 215 -13.08 -9.45 -9.32
N LEU A 216 -12.79 -9.37 -10.63
CA LEU A 216 -12.93 -8.12 -11.38
C LEU A 216 -14.38 -7.64 -11.44
N ASP A 217 -15.31 -8.57 -11.65
CA ASP A 217 -16.74 -8.26 -11.72
C ASP A 217 -17.28 -7.76 -10.38
N GLU A 218 -16.83 -8.34 -9.24
CA GLU A 218 -17.20 -7.91 -7.91
C GLU A 218 -16.65 -6.50 -7.63
N LEU A 219 -15.40 -6.22 -8.01
CA LEU A 219 -14.81 -4.90 -7.88
C LEU A 219 -15.62 -3.87 -8.68
N ILE A 220 -15.84 -4.12 -9.96
CA ILE A 220 -16.60 -3.21 -10.84
C ILE A 220 -18.04 -3.04 -10.33
N GLY A 221 -18.70 -4.12 -9.94
CA GLY A 221 -20.05 -4.10 -9.40
C GLY A 221 -20.17 -3.33 -8.07
N SER A 222 -19.09 -3.20 -7.32
CA SER A 222 -19.07 -2.46 -6.05
C SER A 222 -18.88 -0.95 -6.23
N LEU A 223 -18.36 -0.46 -7.36
CA LEU A 223 -17.91 0.93 -7.53
C LEU A 223 -19.00 1.95 -7.24
N LYS A 224 -20.21 1.75 -7.77
CA LYS A 224 -21.32 2.67 -7.48
C LYS A 224 -21.70 2.68 -5.99
N ARG A 225 -21.63 1.53 -5.34
CA ARG A 225 -21.88 1.45 -3.90
C ARG A 225 -20.79 2.14 -3.08
N LEU A 226 -19.53 2.07 -3.52
CA LEU A 226 -18.41 2.79 -2.89
C LEU A 226 -18.58 4.30 -3.01
N GLU A 227 -19.02 4.79 -4.17
CA GLU A 227 -19.39 6.20 -4.36
C GLU A 227 -20.52 6.61 -3.41
N ASP A 228 -21.61 5.83 -3.33
CA ASP A 228 -22.75 6.10 -2.44
C ASP A 228 -22.37 6.14 -0.96
N ILE A 229 -21.39 5.31 -0.54
CA ILE A 229 -20.80 5.34 0.80
C ILE A 229 -19.99 6.63 1.03
N GLY A 230 -19.50 7.24 -0.02
CA GLY A 230 -18.60 8.39 0.04
C GLY A 230 -17.13 7.99 0.24
N VAL A 231 -16.68 6.95 -0.43
CA VAL A 231 -15.27 6.57 -0.48
C VAL A 231 -14.50 7.66 -1.22
N ASP A 232 -13.47 8.22 -0.57
CA ASP A 232 -12.65 9.29 -1.14
C ASP A 232 -11.67 8.74 -2.18
N TYR A 233 -11.01 7.60 -1.88
CA TYR A 233 -9.89 7.09 -2.67
C TYR A 233 -10.02 5.61 -2.97
N LEU A 234 -9.64 5.23 -4.20
CA LEU A 234 -9.52 3.85 -4.65
C LEU A 234 -8.09 3.61 -5.15
N ASN A 235 -7.26 2.97 -4.32
CA ASN A 235 -5.91 2.59 -4.68
C ASN A 235 -5.93 1.18 -5.28
N LEU A 236 -5.58 1.08 -6.55
CA LEU A 236 -5.58 -0.15 -7.33
C LEU A 236 -4.15 -0.68 -7.46
N HIS A 237 -3.90 -1.85 -6.91
CA HIS A 237 -2.60 -2.51 -6.95
C HIS A 237 -2.57 -3.61 -8.00
N GLU A 238 -1.45 -3.78 -8.67
CA GLU A 238 -1.19 -5.00 -9.43
C GLU A 238 -1.01 -6.18 -8.47
N LEU A 239 -1.42 -7.36 -8.90
CA LEU A 239 -1.15 -8.58 -8.16
C LEU A 239 0.35 -8.83 -8.07
N GLN A 240 0.88 -8.71 -6.87
CA GLN A 240 2.28 -8.99 -6.56
C GLN A 240 2.48 -10.48 -6.36
N MET A 241 3.40 -11.06 -7.13
CA MET A 241 3.81 -12.46 -7.02
C MET A 241 5.01 -12.59 -6.08
N THR A 242 4.90 -13.47 -5.09
CA THR A 242 5.95 -13.77 -4.12
C THR A 242 6.07 -15.27 -3.90
N ASN A 243 7.11 -15.72 -3.19
CA ASN A 243 7.25 -17.14 -2.83
C ASN A 243 6.08 -17.68 -2.02
N PHE A 244 5.27 -16.79 -1.40
CA PHE A 244 4.19 -17.19 -0.50
C PHE A 244 2.86 -17.42 -1.21
N ASN A 245 2.66 -16.83 -2.38
CA ASN A 245 1.43 -17.00 -3.16
C ASN A 245 1.66 -17.68 -4.52
N TRP A 246 2.92 -17.80 -4.97
CA TRP A 246 3.28 -18.30 -6.28
C TRP A 246 2.73 -19.69 -6.57
N ASP A 247 3.09 -20.68 -5.73
CA ASP A 247 2.72 -22.08 -6.00
C ASP A 247 1.21 -22.28 -6.03
N TYR A 248 0.48 -21.63 -5.14
CA TYR A 248 -0.98 -21.71 -5.14
C TYR A 248 -1.58 -21.09 -6.40
N LEU A 249 -1.22 -19.84 -6.71
CA LEU A 249 -1.82 -19.11 -7.83
C LEU A 249 -1.51 -19.74 -9.20
N THR A 250 -0.32 -20.28 -9.37
CA THR A 250 0.07 -20.93 -10.63
C THR A 250 -0.48 -22.34 -10.75
N SER A 251 -0.48 -23.15 -9.67
CA SER A 251 -1.00 -24.52 -9.72
C SER A 251 -2.50 -24.61 -9.86
N THR A 252 -3.24 -23.59 -9.39
CA THR A 252 -4.70 -23.50 -9.55
C THR A 252 -5.14 -22.89 -10.88
N GLY A 253 -4.19 -22.40 -11.69
CA GLY A 253 -4.47 -21.74 -12.96
C GLY A 253 -5.02 -20.32 -12.84
N LEU A 254 -5.01 -19.71 -11.64
CA LEU A 254 -5.41 -18.31 -11.44
C LEU A 254 -4.39 -17.34 -12.04
N VAL A 255 -3.13 -17.75 -12.12
CA VAL A 255 -2.04 -17.00 -12.73
C VAL A 255 -1.31 -17.84 -13.75
N ASP A 256 -1.19 -17.33 -14.98
CA ASP A 256 -0.27 -17.86 -15.98
C ASP A 256 1.11 -17.23 -15.72
N TYR A 257 2.05 -18.03 -15.24
CA TYR A 257 3.40 -17.57 -14.89
C TYR A 257 4.15 -16.93 -16.06
N ARG A 258 3.80 -17.27 -17.32
CA ARG A 258 4.41 -16.68 -18.53
C ARG A 258 4.09 -15.20 -18.71
N LEU A 259 3.04 -14.72 -18.03
CA LEU A 259 2.59 -13.33 -18.02
C LEU A 259 3.06 -12.56 -16.78
N VAL A 260 3.95 -13.15 -15.99
CA VAL A 260 4.59 -12.48 -14.86
C VAL A 260 5.81 -11.71 -15.36
N TYR A 261 6.04 -10.51 -14.82
CA TYR A 261 7.19 -9.68 -15.12
C TYR A 261 7.87 -9.19 -13.85
N SER A 262 9.16 -8.82 -13.95
CA SER A 262 9.94 -8.30 -12.83
C SER A 262 10.26 -6.83 -13.05
N ILE A 263 10.12 -6.01 -11.98
CA ILE A 263 10.54 -4.61 -11.99
C ILE A 263 11.99 -4.41 -11.54
N SER A 264 12.63 -5.47 -11.06
CA SER A 264 13.99 -5.42 -10.56
C SER A 264 14.95 -5.64 -11.73
N GLN A 265 15.77 -4.65 -12.04
CA GLN A 265 17.01 -4.85 -12.80
C GLN A 265 18.19 -5.22 -11.88
N ASP A 266 18.01 -5.13 -10.56
CA ASP A 266 19.02 -5.38 -9.56
C ASP A 266 18.79 -6.73 -8.85
N LYS A 267 19.87 -7.48 -8.65
CA LYS A 267 19.94 -8.72 -7.85
C LYS A 267 19.53 -8.53 -6.38
N ILE A 268 19.18 -7.31 -5.95
CA ILE A 268 18.94 -6.94 -4.54
C ILE A 268 17.52 -7.31 -4.06
N ASN A 269 16.55 -7.46 -4.96
CA ASN A 269 15.19 -7.88 -4.58
C ASN A 269 14.53 -8.70 -5.69
N PRO A 270 14.88 -10.01 -5.82
CA PRO A 270 14.29 -10.88 -6.84
C PRO A 270 12.79 -11.14 -6.65
N ASN A 271 12.18 -10.60 -5.58
CA ASN A 271 10.80 -10.88 -5.18
C ASN A 271 9.79 -9.85 -5.68
N TRP A 272 10.18 -8.88 -6.52
CA TRP A 272 9.25 -7.87 -7.04
C TRP A 272 8.76 -8.25 -8.43
N GLN A 273 7.89 -9.24 -8.42
CA GLN A 273 7.25 -9.77 -9.61
C GLN A 273 5.78 -9.40 -9.60
N TYR A 274 5.24 -9.07 -10.77
CA TYR A 274 3.86 -8.62 -10.96
C TYR A 274 3.21 -9.37 -12.10
N TYR A 275 1.88 -9.51 -12.02
CA TYR A 275 1.08 -10.22 -13.01
C TYR A 275 0.47 -9.24 -14.02
N LEU A 276 0.91 -9.31 -15.28
CA LEU A 276 0.52 -8.37 -16.34
C LEU A 276 -0.99 -8.26 -16.57
N PRO A 277 -1.81 -9.34 -16.56
CA PRO A 277 -3.25 -9.19 -16.65
C PRO A 277 -3.86 -8.30 -15.55
N SER A 278 -3.34 -8.36 -14.33
CA SER A 278 -3.79 -7.48 -13.25
C SER A 278 -3.54 -5.99 -13.56
N LEU A 279 -2.44 -5.65 -14.23
CA LEU A 279 -2.20 -4.30 -14.76
C LEU A 279 -3.26 -3.89 -15.79
N ILE A 280 -3.63 -4.77 -16.70
CA ILE A 280 -4.66 -4.52 -17.71
C ILE A 280 -6.01 -4.30 -17.03
N ASP A 281 -6.33 -5.13 -16.04
CA ASP A 281 -7.58 -5.06 -15.27
C ASP A 281 -7.68 -3.75 -14.47
N ILE A 282 -6.58 -3.19 -13.94
CA ILE A 282 -6.55 -1.85 -13.33
C ILE A 282 -7.13 -0.82 -14.30
N TYR A 283 -6.66 -0.80 -15.55
CA TYR A 283 -7.15 0.16 -16.53
C TYR A 283 -8.55 -0.13 -17.03
N THR A 284 -9.01 -1.38 -16.95
CA THR A 284 -10.41 -1.74 -17.18
C THR A 284 -11.30 -1.11 -16.11
N VAL A 285 -10.92 -1.20 -14.83
CA VAL A 285 -11.63 -0.54 -13.72
C VAL A 285 -11.61 0.98 -13.87
N ILE A 286 -10.45 1.58 -14.12
CA ILE A 286 -10.31 3.03 -14.28
C ILE A 286 -11.16 3.54 -15.44
N ARG A 287 -11.16 2.86 -16.59
CA ARG A 287 -12.01 3.22 -17.73
C ARG A 287 -13.49 3.11 -17.38
N TYR A 288 -13.90 2.08 -16.65
CA TYR A 288 -15.28 1.95 -16.20
C TYR A 288 -15.69 3.13 -15.30
N ILE A 289 -14.81 3.58 -14.41
CA ILE A 289 -15.04 4.76 -13.56
C ILE A 289 -15.22 6.02 -14.43
N ASP A 290 -14.33 6.22 -15.40
CA ASP A 290 -14.35 7.37 -16.31
C ASP A 290 -15.62 7.38 -17.19
N ASP A 291 -15.95 6.26 -17.83
CA ASP A 291 -17.08 6.10 -18.73
C ASP A 291 -18.43 6.25 -18.01
N ASN A 292 -18.51 5.90 -16.74
CA ASN A 292 -19.74 5.99 -15.93
C ASN A 292 -19.79 7.23 -15.01
N ASN A 293 -18.80 8.13 -15.08
CA ASN A 293 -18.69 9.34 -14.28
C ASN A 293 -18.81 9.07 -12.76
N ILE A 294 -18.16 8.03 -12.26
CA ILE A 294 -18.15 7.67 -10.84
C ILE A 294 -17.20 8.63 -10.11
N ASP A 295 -17.69 9.35 -9.11
CA ASP A 295 -16.90 10.35 -8.35
C ASP A 295 -16.07 9.69 -7.24
N ILE A 296 -15.10 8.87 -7.63
CA ILE A 296 -14.08 8.30 -6.74
C ILE A 296 -12.70 8.66 -7.29
N ILE A 297 -11.80 9.11 -6.42
CA ILE A 297 -10.43 9.42 -6.81
C ILE A 297 -9.64 8.12 -6.89
N TYR A 298 -9.46 7.59 -8.10
CA TYR A 298 -8.63 6.42 -8.32
C TYR A 298 -7.14 6.76 -8.35
N ASN A 299 -6.31 5.79 -7.99
CA ASN A 299 -4.86 5.84 -8.06
C ASN A 299 -4.34 4.52 -8.61
N ASP A 300 -3.69 4.56 -9.78
CA ASP A 300 -2.89 3.44 -10.25
C ASP A 300 -1.67 3.29 -9.34
N CYS A 301 -1.78 2.41 -8.35
CA CYS A 301 -0.74 2.08 -7.39
C CYS A 301 0.01 0.80 -7.81
N GLY A 302 0.26 0.65 -9.11
CA GLY A 302 0.93 -0.49 -9.70
C GLY A 302 2.45 -0.48 -9.55
N SER A 303 3.11 -1.29 -10.34
CA SER A 303 4.55 -1.54 -10.30
C SER A 303 5.41 -0.28 -10.45
N ARG A 304 4.97 0.69 -11.27
CA ARG A 304 5.65 1.99 -11.42
C ARG A 304 5.67 2.79 -10.11
N ASN A 305 4.52 2.84 -9.45
CA ASN A 305 4.37 3.49 -8.15
C ASN A 305 5.21 2.81 -7.09
N TYR A 306 5.28 1.48 -7.12
CA TYR A 306 6.05 0.71 -6.17
C TYR A 306 7.56 0.98 -6.27
N ARG A 307 8.08 1.26 -7.46
CA ARG A 307 9.47 1.71 -7.63
C ARG A 307 9.71 3.04 -6.91
N LEU A 308 8.83 4.02 -7.10
CA LEU A 308 8.91 5.32 -6.42
C LEU A 308 8.80 5.17 -4.89
N GLN A 309 7.89 4.35 -4.41
CA GLN A 309 7.74 3.98 -2.99
C GLN A 309 9.04 3.43 -2.40
N SER A 310 9.68 2.51 -3.12
CA SER A 310 10.94 1.90 -2.69
C SER A 310 12.06 2.93 -2.54
N ILE A 311 12.14 3.88 -3.47
CA ILE A 311 13.10 4.99 -3.41
C ILE A 311 12.82 5.88 -2.20
N SER A 312 11.55 6.19 -1.95
CA SER A 312 11.10 6.95 -0.80
C SER A 312 11.51 6.31 0.53
N MET A 313 11.30 5.00 0.67
CA MET A 313 11.71 4.26 1.87
C MET A 313 13.25 4.24 2.04
N LYS A 314 13.99 4.07 0.95
CA LYS A 314 15.46 4.12 0.97
C LYS A 314 15.99 5.49 1.38
N TYR A 315 15.35 6.56 0.95
CA TYR A 315 15.72 7.93 1.29
C TYR A 315 15.70 8.18 2.81
N LEU A 316 14.63 7.81 3.50
CA LEU A 316 14.55 7.92 4.96
C LEU A 316 15.62 7.05 5.65
N ASN A 317 15.84 5.83 5.17
CA ASN A 317 16.88 4.96 5.72
C ASN A 317 18.28 5.57 5.55
N LEU A 318 18.60 6.13 4.39
CA LEU A 318 19.88 6.82 4.17
C LEU A 318 20.07 8.00 5.11
N LYS A 319 19.02 8.79 5.36
CA LYS A 319 19.06 9.89 6.33
C LYS A 319 19.32 9.41 7.77
N THR A 320 18.83 8.24 8.14
CA THR A 320 19.08 7.66 9.46
C THR A 320 20.51 7.16 9.65
N MET A 321 21.18 6.75 8.57
CA MET A 321 22.52 6.15 8.60
C MET A 321 23.65 7.19 8.55
N LYS A 322 23.43 8.36 7.93
CA LYS A 322 24.45 9.37 7.68
C LYS A 322 24.37 10.51 8.71
N LYS A 323 25.02 10.34 9.87
CA LYS A 323 25.02 11.36 10.94
C LYS A 323 25.75 12.66 10.60
N ASP A 324 26.69 12.67 9.64
CA ASP A 324 27.68 13.76 9.48
C ASP A 324 27.83 14.30 8.05
N ARG A 325 26.92 14.02 7.12
CA ARG A 325 26.96 14.58 5.78
C ARG A 325 25.76 15.47 5.51
N LYS A 326 25.99 16.59 4.79
CA LYS A 326 24.91 17.40 4.19
C LYS A 326 24.08 16.44 3.33
N LEU A 327 22.90 16.10 3.83
CA LEU A 327 22.03 15.14 3.17
C LEU A 327 21.32 15.85 2.04
N GLU A 328 21.30 15.22 0.87
CA GLU A 328 20.51 15.67 -0.28
C GLU A 328 19.04 15.83 0.13
N THR A 329 18.35 16.78 -0.48
CA THR A 329 16.90 16.92 -0.35
C THR A 329 16.21 15.73 -1.02
N TRP A 330 14.91 15.58 -0.80
CA TRP A 330 14.13 14.57 -1.51
C TRP A 330 14.19 14.78 -3.03
N GLU A 331 14.09 16.03 -3.48
CA GLU A 331 14.14 16.41 -4.88
C GLU A 331 15.50 16.07 -5.51
N GLU A 332 16.61 16.41 -4.82
CA GLU A 332 17.97 16.05 -5.26
C GLU A 332 18.16 14.52 -5.32
N HIS A 333 17.63 13.79 -4.33
CA HIS A 333 17.68 12.34 -4.31
C HIS A 333 16.93 11.73 -5.49
N LEU A 334 15.72 12.21 -5.76
CA LEU A 334 14.89 11.78 -6.87
C LEU A 334 15.59 12.01 -8.21
N GLU A 335 16.17 13.21 -8.42
CA GLU A 335 16.93 13.54 -9.64
C GLU A 335 18.16 12.63 -9.81
N ASN A 336 18.84 12.28 -8.72
CA ASN A 336 19.97 11.36 -8.79
C ASN A 336 19.53 9.94 -9.14
N MET A 337 18.35 9.51 -8.67
CA MET A 337 17.79 8.20 -9.01
C MET A 337 17.32 8.13 -10.47
N LYS A 338 16.82 9.24 -11.04
CA LYS A 338 16.50 9.35 -12.48
C LYS A 338 17.75 9.18 -13.34
N LYS A 339 18.87 9.83 -12.98
CA LYS A 339 20.15 9.73 -13.73
C LYS A 339 20.69 8.30 -13.84
N VAL A 340 20.34 7.43 -12.92
CA VAL A 340 20.74 6.01 -12.95
C VAL A 340 19.63 5.07 -13.43
N ASN A 341 18.62 5.62 -14.13
CA ASN A 341 17.47 4.89 -14.70
C ASN A 341 16.64 4.07 -13.66
N TRP A 342 16.62 4.52 -12.42
CA TRP A 342 15.81 3.89 -11.38
C TRP A 342 14.33 4.31 -11.41
N ILE A 343 14.04 5.43 -12.05
CA ILE A 343 12.68 5.95 -12.31
C ILE A 343 12.53 6.05 -13.82
N PRO A 344 11.36 5.71 -14.37
CA PRO A 344 11.09 5.84 -15.81
C PRO A 344 11.26 7.26 -16.28
#